data_2cbeb3fc5ebd87adf62bd57b589ba203
#
_entry.id   2cbeb3fc5ebd87adf62bd57b589ba203
#
_cell.length_a   1.000
_cell.length_b   1.000
_cell.length_c   1.000
_cell.angle_alpha   90.00
_cell.angle_beta   90.00
_cell.angle_gamma   90.00
#
_symmetry.space_group_name_H-M   'P 1'
#
loop_
_entity.id
_entity.type
_entity.pdbx_description
1 polymer ?
#
loop_
_entity_poly.entity_id
_entity_poly.type
_entity_poly.pdbx_seq_one_letter_code
_entity_poly.pdbx_strand_id
1 'polypeptide(L)'
;IHASKKFNAVCHIGVGGSFSGVKFVSHALNAWSQPQHLPLYFISSHDEDHIQSVLNQIDMPTTLFVIVSKSGATIECEKIVAFISQSYQHPNFFKEQCITVTVTGSPLDTDNYLERFTFDVGVGGRFSTTSYVGLVSLGLSYGPKITHDFLHGARIGDEHSTRDLNENIALIQAVVRFFQLKKHSALALVPYGEALSCLPSLMGQLICESLGKSVSNDSKRLMRSPAPYLMHGVGPDAQHTFFQQIHQGVDIIPVEFIYALPRLNNQCHILKQIIGQMLALHEGDTNGSLYHSFDGHRPSSLTIIKTSSVVGLGY
;
A
#
# COMPACT_ATOMS: atom_id res chain seq x y z
N ILE A 1 -10.09 23.84 -11.80
CA ILE A 1 -9.37 23.46 -13.03
C ILE A 1 -10.05 24.18 -14.16
N HIS A 2 -9.31 25.00 -14.91
CA HIS A 2 -9.84 25.90 -15.93
C HIS A 2 -10.84 25.21 -16.87
N ALA A 3 -12.03 25.78 -17.04
CA ALA A 3 -13.14 25.23 -17.79
C ALA A 3 -12.86 24.98 -19.30
N SER A 4 -11.67 25.31 -19.78
CA SER A 4 -11.29 25.24 -21.19
C SER A 4 -10.44 24.01 -21.59
N LYS A 5 -9.78 23.31 -20.65
CA LYS A 5 -8.95 22.12 -20.96
C LYS A 5 -9.57 20.87 -20.34
N LYS A 6 -9.97 19.92 -21.18
CA LYS A 6 -10.52 18.63 -20.71
C LYS A 6 -9.39 17.62 -20.61
N PHE A 7 -9.11 17.12 -19.41
CA PHE A 7 -8.18 16.03 -19.20
C PHE A 7 -8.88 14.67 -19.36
N ASN A 8 -8.17 13.69 -19.90
CA ASN A 8 -8.65 12.34 -20.13
C ASN A 8 -7.94 11.30 -19.25
N ALA A 9 -6.84 11.68 -18.59
CA ALA A 9 -6.07 10.82 -17.70
C ALA A 9 -5.40 11.62 -16.59
N VAL A 10 -5.05 10.94 -15.51
CA VAL A 10 -4.19 11.43 -14.43
C VAL A 10 -2.94 10.57 -14.36
N CYS A 11 -1.76 11.18 -14.31
CA CYS A 11 -0.50 10.50 -14.08
C CYS A 11 0.08 10.96 -12.73
N HIS A 12 0.11 10.06 -11.75
CA HIS A 12 0.65 10.30 -10.43
C HIS A 12 2.15 9.99 -10.40
N ILE A 13 2.96 10.98 -10.06
CA ILE A 13 4.41 10.87 -9.92
C ILE A 13 4.75 10.97 -8.44
N GLY A 14 5.31 9.92 -7.86
CA GLY A 14 5.69 9.87 -6.46
C GLY A 14 6.42 8.58 -6.11
N VAL A 15 7.21 8.60 -5.04
CA VAL A 15 7.99 7.43 -4.58
C VAL A 15 7.73 7.14 -3.10
N GLY A 16 7.96 5.91 -2.67
CA GLY A 16 7.78 5.50 -1.28
C GLY A 16 6.39 5.84 -0.74
N GLY A 17 6.31 6.59 0.37
CA GLY A 17 5.06 7.00 0.99
C GLY A 17 4.18 7.92 0.13
N SER A 18 4.77 8.60 -0.84
CA SER A 18 4.01 9.39 -1.82
C SER A 18 3.37 8.53 -2.92
N PHE A 19 3.60 7.22 -2.95
CA PHE A 19 3.12 6.31 -3.99
C PHE A 19 2.36 5.11 -3.44
N SER A 20 2.95 4.36 -2.47
CA SER A 20 2.52 3.01 -2.11
C SER A 20 1.06 2.93 -1.67
N GLY A 21 0.61 3.87 -0.82
CA GLY A 21 -0.76 3.90 -0.34
C GLY A 21 -1.78 4.28 -1.42
N VAL A 22 -1.44 5.26 -2.26
CA VAL A 22 -2.30 5.68 -3.39
C VAL A 22 -2.45 4.56 -4.40
N LYS A 23 -1.34 3.87 -4.71
CA LYS A 23 -1.33 2.71 -5.60
C LYS A 23 -2.19 1.58 -5.05
N PHE A 24 -2.07 1.26 -3.76
CA PHE A 24 -2.89 0.23 -3.11
C PHE A 24 -4.39 0.55 -3.21
N VAL A 25 -4.79 1.77 -2.81
CA VAL A 25 -6.21 2.17 -2.86
C VAL A 25 -6.75 2.15 -4.29
N SER A 26 -6.03 2.72 -5.25
CA SER A 26 -6.42 2.72 -6.66
C SER A 26 -6.55 1.30 -7.22
N HIS A 27 -5.60 0.43 -6.90
CA HIS A 27 -5.62 -0.97 -7.33
C HIS A 27 -6.85 -1.71 -6.79
N ALA A 28 -7.14 -1.55 -5.50
CA ALA A 28 -8.31 -2.16 -4.88
C ALA A 28 -9.63 -1.64 -5.47
N LEU A 29 -9.74 -0.34 -5.72
CA LEU A 29 -10.91 0.27 -6.36
C LEU A 29 -11.14 -0.30 -7.76
N ASN A 30 -10.08 -0.46 -8.56
CA ASN A 30 -10.17 -1.05 -9.90
C ASN A 30 -10.58 -2.52 -9.83
N ALA A 31 -9.97 -3.32 -8.95
CA ALA A 31 -10.32 -4.72 -8.76
C ALA A 31 -11.77 -4.90 -8.31
N TRP A 32 -12.33 -3.93 -7.59
CA TRP A 32 -13.74 -3.90 -7.22
C TRP A 32 -14.64 -3.20 -8.23
N SER A 33 -14.14 -2.90 -9.44
CA SER A 33 -14.89 -2.26 -10.53
C SER A 33 -15.58 -0.96 -10.09
N GLN A 34 -14.92 -0.17 -9.25
CA GLN A 34 -15.44 1.16 -8.91
C GLN A 34 -15.38 2.07 -10.13
N PRO A 35 -16.44 2.87 -10.39
CA PRO A 35 -16.43 3.81 -11.49
C PRO A 35 -15.24 4.75 -11.45
N GLN A 36 -14.52 4.85 -12.56
CA GLN A 36 -13.37 5.74 -12.72
C GLN A 36 -13.72 6.82 -13.74
N HIS A 37 -13.58 8.09 -13.34
CA HIS A 37 -13.83 9.22 -14.24
C HIS A 37 -12.63 9.48 -15.15
N LEU A 38 -11.41 9.37 -14.57
CA LEU A 38 -10.15 9.51 -15.30
C LEU A 38 -9.24 8.33 -14.96
N PRO A 39 -8.70 7.59 -15.94
CA PRO A 39 -7.68 6.59 -15.71
C PRO A 39 -6.50 7.16 -14.91
N LEU A 40 -6.03 6.39 -13.91
CA LEU A 40 -4.93 6.78 -13.04
C LEU A 40 -3.70 5.92 -13.34
N TYR A 41 -2.68 6.56 -13.87
CA TYR A 41 -1.37 5.98 -14.15
C TYR A 41 -0.37 6.38 -13.07
N PHE A 42 0.69 5.59 -12.92
CA PHE A 42 1.69 5.79 -11.89
C PHE A 42 3.11 5.71 -12.43
N ILE A 43 3.94 6.68 -12.06
CA ILE A 43 5.38 6.64 -12.29
C ILE A 43 6.06 6.80 -10.92
N SER A 44 6.74 5.74 -10.46
CA SER A 44 7.38 5.68 -9.14
C SER A 44 8.87 5.32 -9.19
N SER A 45 9.43 5.20 -10.39
CA SER A 45 10.84 4.94 -10.64
C SER A 45 11.36 5.87 -11.70
N HIS A 46 12.61 6.30 -11.56
CA HIS A 46 13.32 7.08 -12.61
C HIS A 46 13.99 6.18 -13.66
N ASP A 47 13.64 4.90 -13.70
CA ASP A 47 13.95 4.01 -14.81
C ASP A 47 13.27 4.50 -16.08
N GLU A 48 14.06 4.85 -17.08
CA GLU A 48 13.58 5.46 -18.33
C GLU A 48 12.66 4.53 -19.11
N ASP A 49 12.93 3.22 -19.13
CA ASP A 49 12.08 2.23 -19.79
C ASP A 49 10.70 2.14 -19.10
N HIS A 50 10.69 2.21 -17.78
CA HIS A 50 9.43 2.26 -17.03
C HIS A 50 8.67 3.56 -17.33
N ILE A 51 9.33 4.72 -17.28
CA ILE A 51 8.70 6.00 -17.62
C ILE A 51 8.11 5.93 -19.02
N GLN A 52 8.90 5.51 -20.02
CA GLN A 52 8.46 5.42 -21.40
C GLN A 52 7.28 4.45 -21.59
N SER A 53 7.29 3.33 -20.86
CA SER A 53 6.18 2.37 -20.92
C SER A 53 4.85 2.96 -20.44
N VAL A 54 4.88 3.86 -19.45
CA VAL A 54 3.69 4.58 -18.98
C VAL A 54 3.31 5.68 -19.95
N LEU A 55 4.28 6.46 -20.47
CA LEU A 55 4.02 7.52 -21.44
C LEU A 55 3.39 7.00 -22.73
N ASN A 56 3.72 5.79 -23.16
CA ASN A 56 3.12 5.13 -24.33
C ASN A 56 1.63 4.73 -24.12
N GLN A 57 1.14 4.73 -22.90
CA GLN A 57 -0.26 4.39 -22.57
C GLN A 57 -1.16 5.62 -22.41
N ILE A 58 -0.60 6.81 -22.41
CA ILE A 58 -1.32 8.07 -22.17
C ILE A 58 -1.22 9.02 -23.37
N ASP A 59 -2.22 9.87 -23.52
CA ASP A 59 -2.15 11.00 -24.44
C ASP A 59 -1.60 12.23 -23.71
N MET A 60 -0.35 12.57 -23.98
CA MET A 60 0.39 13.63 -23.28
C MET A 60 -0.37 14.96 -23.22
N PRO A 61 -0.95 15.49 -24.32
CA PRO A 61 -1.69 16.76 -24.32
C PRO A 61 -2.90 16.80 -23.40
N THR A 62 -3.53 15.65 -23.13
CA THR A 62 -4.76 15.55 -22.33
C THR A 62 -4.54 14.84 -20.98
N THR A 63 -3.29 14.64 -20.58
CA THR A 63 -2.94 14.05 -19.30
C THR A 63 -2.63 15.12 -18.26
N LEU A 64 -3.19 14.98 -17.06
CA LEU A 64 -2.88 15.79 -15.89
C LEU A 64 -1.84 15.06 -15.03
N PHE A 65 -0.69 15.69 -14.80
CA PHE A 65 0.39 15.14 -13.98
C PHE A 65 0.27 15.65 -12.55
N VAL A 66 0.24 14.74 -11.57
CA VAL A 66 0.23 15.07 -10.14
C VAL A 66 1.59 14.69 -9.55
N ILE A 67 2.42 15.69 -9.30
CA ILE A 67 3.79 15.55 -8.78
C ILE A 67 3.72 15.60 -7.25
N VAL A 68 4.05 14.49 -6.60
CA VAL A 68 3.91 14.33 -5.16
C VAL A 68 5.28 14.10 -4.51
N SER A 69 5.74 15.08 -3.76
CA SER A 69 6.97 14.98 -2.98
C SER A 69 6.88 15.83 -1.71
N LYS A 70 7.01 15.20 -0.54
CA LYS A 70 6.95 15.90 0.76
C LYS A 70 8.03 16.98 0.84
N SER A 71 9.28 16.67 0.53
CA SER A 71 10.40 17.60 0.58
C SER A 71 10.44 18.57 -0.61
N GLY A 72 9.75 18.22 -1.70
CA GLY A 72 9.88 18.92 -2.97
C GLY A 72 11.23 18.77 -3.67
N ALA A 73 12.15 17.97 -3.09
CA ALA A 73 13.53 17.77 -3.56
C ALA A 73 13.90 16.27 -3.58
N THR A 74 12.94 15.40 -3.90
CA THR A 74 13.19 13.96 -4.07
C THR A 74 13.84 13.73 -5.44
N ILE A 75 15.07 13.25 -5.45
CA ILE A 75 15.89 13.10 -6.68
C ILE A 75 15.17 12.27 -7.75
N GLU A 76 14.50 11.19 -7.36
CA GLU A 76 13.72 10.35 -8.27
C GLU A 76 12.59 11.15 -8.94
N CYS A 77 11.83 11.94 -8.17
CA CYS A 77 10.76 12.77 -8.71
C CYS A 77 11.31 13.83 -9.66
N GLU A 78 12.42 14.47 -9.31
CA GLU A 78 13.09 15.47 -10.17
C GLU A 78 13.52 14.86 -11.51
N LYS A 79 14.15 13.68 -11.49
CA LYS A 79 14.59 12.96 -12.70
C LYS A 79 13.39 12.54 -13.56
N ILE A 80 12.32 12.01 -12.97
CA ILE A 80 11.10 11.64 -13.70
C ILE A 80 10.51 12.85 -14.40
N VAL A 81 10.33 13.96 -13.67
CA VAL A 81 9.76 15.20 -14.21
C VAL A 81 10.62 15.80 -15.30
N ALA A 82 11.96 15.79 -15.13
CA ALA A 82 12.91 16.25 -16.13
C ALA A 82 12.83 15.43 -17.43
N PHE A 83 12.79 14.09 -17.32
CA PHE A 83 12.64 13.19 -18.46
C PHE A 83 11.34 13.47 -19.23
N ILE A 84 10.21 13.58 -18.54
CA ILE A 84 8.91 13.86 -19.14
C ILE A 84 8.93 15.23 -19.86
N SER A 85 9.42 16.27 -19.19
CA SER A 85 9.50 17.62 -19.75
C SER A 85 10.38 17.70 -20.99
N GLN A 86 11.53 17.02 -20.98
CA GLN A 86 12.44 16.95 -22.13
C GLN A 86 11.85 16.17 -23.30
N SER A 87 11.15 15.07 -23.02
CA SER A 87 10.52 14.23 -24.06
C SER A 87 9.30 14.91 -24.69
N TYR A 88 8.51 15.65 -23.90
CA TYR A 88 7.28 16.28 -24.37
C TYR A 88 7.51 17.65 -25.02
N GLN A 89 8.53 18.39 -24.60
CA GLN A 89 8.94 19.70 -25.12
C GLN A 89 7.81 20.75 -25.26
N HIS A 90 6.83 20.69 -24.34
CA HIS A 90 5.72 21.65 -24.31
C HIS A 90 6.10 22.87 -23.46
N PRO A 91 6.09 24.12 -24.03
CA PRO A 91 6.62 25.28 -23.34
C PRO A 91 5.90 25.64 -22.03
N ASN A 92 4.62 25.35 -21.93
CA ASN A 92 3.80 25.64 -20.76
C ASN A 92 3.42 24.37 -19.97
N PHE A 93 4.14 23.26 -20.12
CA PHE A 93 3.85 21.96 -19.53
C PHE A 93 3.47 22.07 -18.04
N PHE A 94 4.32 22.70 -17.24
CA PHE A 94 4.11 22.84 -15.81
C PHE A 94 2.84 23.65 -15.47
N LYS A 95 2.63 24.77 -16.14
CA LYS A 95 1.50 25.67 -15.92
C LYS A 95 0.15 25.13 -16.39
N GLU A 96 0.16 24.27 -17.39
CA GLU A 96 -1.06 23.81 -18.02
C GLU A 96 -1.47 22.39 -17.63
N GLN A 97 -0.49 21.57 -17.16
CA GLN A 97 -0.72 20.14 -16.98
C GLN A 97 -0.18 19.55 -15.67
N CYS A 98 0.54 20.32 -14.85
CA CYS A 98 1.14 19.80 -13.63
C CYS A 98 0.51 20.40 -12.38
N ILE A 99 0.07 19.53 -11.48
CA ILE A 99 -0.32 19.84 -10.10
C ILE A 99 0.79 19.36 -9.18
N THR A 100 1.12 20.14 -8.15
CA THR A 100 2.05 19.70 -7.10
C THR A 100 1.34 19.42 -5.79
N VAL A 101 1.83 18.41 -5.06
CA VAL A 101 1.41 18.08 -3.70
C VAL A 101 2.65 17.99 -2.83
N THR A 102 2.82 18.93 -1.91
CA THR A 102 4.08 19.12 -1.18
C THR A 102 3.87 19.80 0.17
N VAL A 103 4.93 19.97 0.94
CA VAL A 103 4.91 20.77 2.17
C VAL A 103 5.07 22.25 1.85
N THR A 104 4.39 23.09 2.60
CA THR A 104 4.52 24.55 2.49
C THR A 104 5.98 24.99 2.57
N GLY A 105 6.40 25.85 1.66
CA GLY A 105 7.77 26.37 1.57
C GLY A 105 8.78 25.42 0.90
N SER A 106 8.35 24.29 0.36
CA SER A 106 9.22 23.41 -0.42
C SER A 106 9.53 23.96 -1.83
N PRO A 107 10.53 23.43 -2.54
CA PRO A 107 10.81 23.82 -3.92
C PRO A 107 9.64 23.64 -4.90
N LEU A 108 8.70 22.75 -4.62
CA LEU A 108 7.49 22.53 -5.42
C LEU A 108 6.31 23.44 -5.02
N ASP A 109 6.44 24.21 -3.94
CA ASP A 109 5.42 25.18 -3.48
C ASP A 109 5.61 26.53 -4.18
N THR A 110 5.39 26.56 -5.49
CA THR A 110 5.56 27.75 -6.32
C THR A 110 4.37 27.94 -7.27
N ASP A 111 4.21 29.17 -7.78
CA ASP A 111 3.17 29.50 -8.77
C ASP A 111 3.51 29.02 -10.19
N ASN A 112 4.56 28.24 -10.38
CA ASN A 112 4.99 27.75 -11.70
C ASN A 112 4.15 26.55 -12.21
N TYR A 113 3.23 26.06 -11.41
CA TYR A 113 2.38 24.91 -11.73
C TYR A 113 0.93 25.34 -11.98
N LEU A 114 0.13 24.42 -12.55
CA LEU A 114 -1.30 24.65 -12.79
C LEU A 114 -2.05 24.87 -11.46
N GLU A 115 -1.73 24.07 -10.47
CA GLU A 115 -2.28 24.14 -9.12
C GLU A 115 -1.29 23.54 -8.12
N ARG A 116 -1.41 23.91 -6.85
CA ARG A 116 -0.61 23.33 -5.76
C ARG A 116 -1.47 23.02 -4.55
N PHE A 117 -1.18 21.91 -3.92
CA PHE A 117 -1.78 21.49 -2.66
C PHE A 117 -0.68 21.33 -1.63
N THR A 118 -0.75 22.09 -0.55
CA THR A 118 0.23 21.98 0.53
C THR A 118 -0.38 21.31 1.75
N PHE A 119 0.43 20.50 2.45
CA PHE A 119 0.05 19.81 3.67
C PHE A 119 1.08 20.05 4.78
N ASP A 120 0.70 19.73 6.01
CA ASP A 120 1.53 19.96 7.20
C ASP A 120 2.78 19.06 7.21
N VAL A 121 3.92 19.64 7.61
CA VAL A 121 5.20 18.94 7.72
C VAL A 121 5.17 17.74 8.68
N GLY A 122 4.27 17.77 9.66
CA GLY A 122 4.06 16.68 10.63
C GLY A 122 3.48 15.42 10.01
N VAL A 123 2.85 15.50 8.82
CA VAL A 123 2.33 14.32 8.13
C VAL A 123 3.49 13.44 7.65
N GLY A 124 3.65 12.27 8.28
CA GLY A 124 4.65 11.28 7.88
C GLY A 124 4.32 10.65 6.53
N GLY A 125 5.34 10.40 5.68
CA GLY A 125 5.13 9.85 4.33
C GLY A 125 4.29 8.57 4.31
N ARG A 126 4.55 7.63 5.23
CA ARG A 126 3.82 6.35 5.34
C ARG A 126 2.37 6.46 5.83
N PHE A 127 1.99 7.60 6.39
CA PHE A 127 0.63 7.89 6.85
C PHE A 127 -0.08 8.94 5.97
N SER A 128 0.50 9.27 4.81
CA SER A 128 0.05 10.41 4.01
C SER A 128 -1.08 10.10 3.03
N THR A 129 -1.49 8.85 2.87
CA THR A 129 -2.54 8.46 1.91
C THR A 129 -3.88 9.16 2.19
N THR A 130 -4.18 9.46 3.46
CA THR A 130 -5.37 10.20 3.91
C THR A 130 -5.21 11.72 3.85
N SER A 131 -4.07 12.22 3.38
CA SER A 131 -3.82 13.65 3.13
C SER A 131 -3.95 13.98 1.64
N TYR A 132 -3.63 15.21 1.24
CA TYR A 132 -3.58 15.61 -0.16
C TYR A 132 -2.69 14.71 -1.03
N VAL A 133 -1.70 14.03 -0.45
CA VAL A 133 -0.85 13.04 -1.13
C VAL A 133 -1.67 11.96 -1.83
N GLY A 134 -2.67 11.41 -1.17
CA GLY A 134 -3.57 10.41 -1.77
C GLY A 134 -4.82 11.04 -2.38
N LEU A 135 -5.43 11.98 -1.66
CA LEU A 135 -6.77 12.46 -1.98
C LEU A 135 -6.85 13.23 -3.30
N VAL A 136 -5.78 13.94 -3.71
CA VAL A 136 -5.79 14.68 -4.99
C VAL A 136 -5.93 13.73 -6.16
N SER A 137 -5.06 12.74 -6.29
CA SER A 137 -5.11 11.79 -7.41
C SER A 137 -6.35 10.89 -7.37
N LEU A 138 -6.72 10.39 -6.18
CA LEU A 138 -7.93 9.57 -6.01
C LEU A 138 -9.20 10.37 -6.30
N GLY A 139 -9.29 11.62 -5.84
CA GLY A 139 -10.44 12.49 -6.08
C GLY A 139 -10.61 12.87 -7.55
N LEU A 140 -9.50 13.13 -8.25
CA LEU A 140 -9.51 13.39 -9.69
C LEU A 140 -9.96 12.16 -10.49
N SER A 141 -9.52 10.97 -10.10
CA SER A 141 -9.80 9.74 -10.84
C SER A 141 -11.14 9.11 -10.50
N TYR A 142 -11.55 9.10 -9.24
CA TYR A 142 -12.75 8.38 -8.78
C TYR A 142 -13.86 9.31 -8.25
N GLY A 143 -13.59 10.60 -8.16
CA GLY A 143 -14.54 11.61 -7.70
C GLY A 143 -14.57 11.79 -6.18
N PRO A 144 -15.27 12.87 -5.70
CA PRO A 144 -15.21 13.27 -4.31
C PRO A 144 -15.91 12.30 -3.35
N LYS A 145 -16.88 11.52 -3.83
CA LYS A 145 -17.55 10.52 -2.99
C LYS A 145 -16.58 9.45 -2.52
N ILE A 146 -15.69 8.99 -3.38
CA ILE A 146 -14.68 7.97 -3.04
C ILE A 146 -13.72 8.50 -1.99
N THR A 147 -13.22 9.72 -2.13
CA THR A 147 -12.33 10.32 -1.12
C THR A 147 -13.02 10.53 0.22
N HIS A 148 -14.28 10.93 0.22
CA HIS A 148 -15.09 11.07 1.43
C HIS A 148 -15.29 9.72 2.14
N ASP A 149 -15.69 8.68 1.40
CA ASP A 149 -15.91 7.33 1.94
C ASP A 149 -14.60 6.74 2.49
N PHE A 150 -13.47 6.98 1.81
CA PHE A 150 -12.14 6.56 2.26
C PHE A 150 -11.74 7.24 3.58
N LEU A 151 -11.90 8.56 3.68
CA LEU A 151 -11.65 9.32 4.92
C LEU A 151 -12.61 8.93 6.05
N HIS A 152 -13.86 8.61 5.72
CA HIS A 152 -14.80 8.11 6.71
C HIS A 152 -14.32 6.78 7.31
N GLY A 153 -13.80 5.87 6.47
CA GLY A 153 -13.18 4.63 6.94
C GLY A 153 -11.97 4.87 7.84
N ALA A 154 -11.07 5.78 7.45
CA ALA A 154 -9.92 6.14 8.26
C ALA A 154 -10.32 6.70 9.62
N ARG A 155 -11.36 7.54 9.69
CA ARG A 155 -11.90 8.04 10.95
C ARG A 155 -12.44 6.92 11.83
N ILE A 156 -13.15 5.94 11.27
CA ILE A 156 -13.61 4.76 12.02
C ILE A 156 -12.40 3.99 12.59
N GLY A 157 -11.31 3.85 11.81
CA GLY A 157 -10.07 3.24 12.26
C GLY A 157 -9.42 3.99 13.42
N ASP A 158 -9.37 5.32 13.35
CA ASP A 158 -8.86 6.18 14.42
C ASP A 158 -9.69 6.01 15.71
N GLU A 159 -11.02 6.07 15.61
CA GLU A 159 -11.93 5.85 16.73
C GLU A 159 -11.79 4.44 17.33
N HIS A 160 -11.59 3.42 16.48
CA HIS A 160 -11.36 2.05 16.92
C HIS A 160 -10.02 1.90 17.66
N SER A 161 -8.99 2.60 17.21
CA SER A 161 -7.65 2.53 17.81
C SER A 161 -7.58 3.09 19.23
N THR A 162 -8.58 3.85 19.67
CA THR A 162 -8.68 4.40 21.03
C THR A 162 -9.47 3.53 22.01
N ARG A 163 -10.00 2.39 21.57
CA ARG A 163 -10.79 1.48 22.41
C ARG A 163 -9.92 0.68 23.36
N ASP A 164 -10.56 0.08 24.35
CA ASP A 164 -9.90 -0.84 25.28
C ASP A 164 -9.31 -2.07 24.55
N LEU A 165 -8.28 -2.67 25.14
CA LEU A 165 -7.50 -3.77 24.52
C LEU A 165 -8.40 -4.90 23.95
N ASN A 166 -9.43 -5.32 24.66
CA ASN A 166 -10.32 -6.41 24.24
C ASN A 166 -11.24 -6.06 23.05
N GLU A 167 -11.34 -4.80 22.70
CA GLU A 167 -12.11 -4.30 21.55
C GLU A 167 -11.22 -3.70 20.44
N ASN A 168 -9.95 -3.49 20.72
CA ASN A 168 -8.99 -2.85 19.80
C ASN A 168 -8.21 -3.90 19.03
N ILE A 169 -8.70 -4.27 17.84
CA ILE A 169 -8.10 -5.30 16.98
C ILE A 169 -6.65 -4.93 16.59
N ALA A 170 -6.39 -3.65 16.30
CA ALA A 170 -5.05 -3.18 15.94
C ALA A 170 -4.05 -3.40 17.08
N LEU A 171 -4.47 -3.09 18.31
CA LEU A 171 -3.64 -3.31 19.51
C LEU A 171 -3.46 -4.81 19.80
N ILE A 172 -4.51 -5.62 19.65
CA ILE A 172 -4.43 -7.09 19.79
C ILE A 172 -3.41 -7.66 18.79
N GLN A 173 -3.50 -7.28 17.52
CA GLN A 173 -2.55 -7.71 16.48
C GLN A 173 -1.12 -7.25 16.80
N ALA A 174 -0.94 -6.02 17.24
CA ALA A 174 0.37 -5.50 17.64
C ALA A 174 0.98 -6.31 18.79
N VAL A 175 0.18 -6.65 19.80
CA VAL A 175 0.61 -7.48 20.95
C VAL A 175 0.98 -8.89 20.49
N VAL A 176 0.13 -9.54 19.69
CA VAL A 176 0.41 -10.89 19.14
C VAL A 176 1.71 -10.88 18.35
N ARG A 177 1.87 -9.91 17.43
CA ARG A 177 3.07 -9.74 16.60
C ARG A 177 4.31 -9.49 17.46
N PHE A 178 4.21 -8.66 18.48
CA PHE A 178 5.31 -8.41 19.41
C PHE A 178 5.80 -9.69 20.10
N PHE A 179 4.89 -10.55 20.57
CA PHE A 179 5.27 -11.82 21.21
C PHE A 179 5.82 -12.83 20.20
N GLN A 180 5.29 -12.88 18.99
CA GLN A 180 5.83 -13.71 17.91
C GLN A 180 7.25 -13.29 17.55
N LEU A 181 7.52 -12.00 17.39
CA LEU A 181 8.83 -11.47 17.03
C LEU A 181 9.88 -11.60 18.14
N LYS A 182 9.47 -11.83 19.41
CA LYS A 182 10.41 -12.24 20.45
C LYS A 182 11.01 -13.64 20.21
N LYS A 183 10.32 -14.50 19.50
CA LYS A 183 10.74 -15.89 19.22
C LYS A 183 11.24 -16.07 17.78
N HIS A 184 10.63 -15.35 16.83
CA HIS A 184 10.83 -15.52 15.41
C HIS A 184 11.32 -14.22 14.78
N SER A 185 12.26 -14.30 13.85
CA SER A 185 12.81 -13.12 13.16
C SER A 185 12.09 -12.78 11.84
N ALA A 186 11.25 -13.69 11.35
CA ALA A 186 10.51 -13.54 10.11
C ALA A 186 8.99 -13.53 10.35
N LEU A 187 8.25 -12.96 9.40
CA LEU A 187 6.80 -12.92 9.36
C LEU A 187 6.38 -13.05 7.90
N ALA A 188 5.41 -13.92 7.60
CA ALA A 188 4.80 -14.01 6.28
C ALA A 188 3.47 -13.26 6.26
N LEU A 189 3.31 -12.32 5.32
CA LEU A 189 2.08 -11.57 5.09
C LEU A 189 1.43 -12.06 3.79
N VAL A 190 0.25 -12.67 3.90
CA VAL A 190 -0.40 -13.38 2.80
C VAL A 190 -1.83 -12.86 2.60
N PRO A 191 -2.01 -11.76 1.86
CA PRO A 191 -3.34 -11.31 1.47
C PRO A 191 -3.95 -12.23 0.43
N TYR A 192 -5.25 -12.43 0.52
CA TYR A 192 -6.05 -13.17 -0.45
C TYR A 192 -7.03 -12.23 -1.16
N GLY A 193 -7.07 -12.35 -2.48
CA GLY A 193 -7.88 -11.52 -3.37
C GLY A 193 -7.07 -10.44 -4.07
N GLU A 194 -7.36 -10.24 -5.35
CA GLU A 194 -6.63 -9.32 -6.24
C GLU A 194 -6.61 -7.88 -5.70
N ALA A 195 -7.73 -7.43 -5.13
CA ALA A 195 -7.82 -6.09 -4.54
C ALA A 195 -6.75 -5.79 -3.47
N LEU A 196 -6.23 -6.82 -2.83
CA LEU A 196 -5.21 -6.69 -1.78
C LEU A 196 -3.79 -6.98 -2.27
N SER A 197 -3.57 -7.23 -3.56
CA SER A 197 -2.26 -7.63 -4.08
C SER A 197 -1.15 -6.57 -3.89
N CYS A 198 -1.50 -5.30 -3.83
CA CYS A 198 -0.57 -4.19 -3.54
C CYS A 198 -0.37 -3.93 -2.03
N LEU A 199 -1.18 -4.54 -1.14
CA LEU A 199 -1.08 -4.35 0.31
C LEU A 199 0.29 -4.73 0.88
N PRO A 200 0.93 -5.85 0.46
CA PRO A 200 2.23 -6.23 1.01
C PRO A 200 3.33 -5.18 0.83
N SER A 201 3.38 -4.49 -0.30
CA SER A 201 4.33 -3.39 -0.54
C SER A 201 4.12 -2.23 0.44
N LEU A 202 2.87 -1.84 0.66
CA LEU A 202 2.51 -0.81 1.64
C LEU A 202 2.89 -1.26 3.05
N MET A 203 2.54 -2.49 3.44
CA MET A 203 2.87 -3.04 4.76
C MET A 203 4.38 -3.18 4.97
N GLY A 204 5.15 -3.49 3.92
CA GLY A 204 6.61 -3.47 3.96
C GLY A 204 7.16 -2.12 4.39
N GLN A 205 6.63 -1.04 3.82
CA GLN A 205 6.99 0.32 4.24
C GLN A 205 6.52 0.62 5.66
N LEU A 206 5.27 0.31 6.01
CA LEU A 206 4.72 0.57 7.33
C LEU A 206 5.45 -0.20 8.44
N ILE A 207 5.90 -1.41 8.19
CA ILE A 207 6.55 -2.28 9.18
C ILE A 207 8.07 -2.14 9.12
N CYS A 208 8.68 -2.47 7.98
CA CYS A 208 10.13 -2.61 7.89
C CYS A 208 10.85 -1.25 7.95
N GLU A 209 10.35 -0.23 7.25
CA GLU A 209 10.94 1.11 7.31
C GLU A 209 10.70 1.78 8.68
N SER A 210 9.50 1.59 9.26
CA SER A 210 9.18 2.20 10.55
C SER A 210 9.95 1.59 11.70
N LEU A 211 9.99 0.25 11.77
CA LEU A 211 10.59 -0.50 12.86
C LEU A 211 12.05 -0.90 12.59
N GLY A 212 12.56 -0.78 11.36
CA GLY A 212 13.92 -1.15 10.98
C GLY A 212 14.98 -0.21 11.57
N LYS A 213 15.03 -0.11 12.89
CA LYS A 213 15.92 0.77 13.64
C LYS A 213 16.85 -0.03 14.55
N SER A 214 18.05 0.47 14.74
CA SER A 214 19.05 -0.12 15.65
C SER A 214 19.04 0.51 17.05
N VAL A 215 18.24 1.55 17.23
CA VAL A 215 18.12 2.29 18.50
C VAL A 215 16.66 2.53 18.85
N SER A 216 16.36 2.56 20.13
CA SER A 216 15.05 2.93 20.69
C SER A 216 14.86 4.45 20.73
N ASN A 217 13.66 4.92 21.06
CA ASN A 217 13.34 6.35 21.16
C ASN A 217 14.17 7.06 22.26
N ASP A 218 14.61 6.34 23.30
CA ASP A 218 15.50 6.82 24.34
C ASP A 218 17.01 6.65 24.00
N SER A 219 17.30 6.49 22.70
CA SER A 219 18.67 6.39 22.13
C SER A 219 19.50 5.20 22.63
N LYS A 220 18.85 4.15 23.17
CA LYS A 220 19.55 2.92 23.57
C LYS A 220 19.65 1.96 22.38
N ARG A 221 20.82 1.29 22.27
CA ARG A 221 20.99 0.24 21.26
C ARG A 221 20.05 -0.93 21.52
N LEU A 222 19.39 -1.38 20.45
CA LEU A 222 18.54 -2.57 20.50
C LEU A 222 19.39 -3.82 20.34
N MET A 223 19.09 -4.84 21.13
CA MET A 223 19.76 -6.15 21.07
C MET A 223 19.16 -7.06 19.99
N ARG A 224 17.97 -6.74 19.50
CA ARG A 224 17.26 -7.45 18.41
C ARG A 224 16.58 -6.44 17.50
N SER A 225 16.43 -6.80 16.24
CA SER A 225 15.62 -6.00 15.31
C SER A 225 14.16 -5.97 15.77
N PRO A 226 13.52 -4.82 15.86
CA PRO A 226 12.09 -4.72 16.12
C PRO A 226 11.25 -4.97 14.84
N ALA A 227 11.88 -4.91 13.66
CA ALA A 227 11.26 -5.26 12.39
C ALA A 227 11.53 -6.73 12.03
N PRO A 228 10.53 -7.48 11.56
CA PRO A 228 10.73 -8.82 11.00
C PRO A 228 11.39 -8.76 9.62
N TYR A 229 12.00 -9.86 9.20
CA TYR A 229 12.16 -10.14 7.78
C TYR A 229 10.78 -10.46 7.22
N LEU A 230 10.28 -9.64 6.34
CA LEU A 230 8.93 -9.77 5.81
C LEU A 230 8.94 -10.59 4.52
N MET A 231 8.36 -11.78 4.57
CA MET A 231 7.98 -12.56 3.39
C MET A 231 6.57 -12.16 2.97
N HIS A 232 6.32 -11.98 1.70
CA HIS A 232 4.99 -11.61 1.26
C HIS A 232 4.66 -12.11 -0.15
N GLY A 233 3.38 -12.32 -0.39
CA GLY A 233 2.84 -12.72 -1.68
C GLY A 233 1.34 -12.90 -1.59
N VAL A 234 0.65 -12.79 -2.73
CA VAL A 234 -0.79 -13.08 -2.81
C VAL A 234 -1.02 -14.57 -2.58
N GLY A 235 -2.05 -14.92 -1.84
CA GLY A 235 -2.28 -16.25 -1.32
C GLY A 235 -2.05 -17.42 -2.27
N PRO A 236 -2.71 -17.49 -3.46
CA PRO A 236 -2.47 -18.60 -4.39
C PRO A 236 -1.01 -18.69 -4.85
N ASP A 237 -0.39 -17.58 -5.23
CA ASP A 237 1.00 -17.56 -5.68
C ASP A 237 1.98 -17.89 -4.54
N ALA A 238 1.69 -17.40 -3.33
CA ALA A 238 2.49 -17.69 -2.14
C ALA A 238 2.57 -19.19 -1.87
N GLN A 239 1.49 -19.94 -2.10
CA GLN A 239 1.45 -21.40 -1.93
C GLN A 239 2.42 -22.12 -2.87
N HIS A 240 2.67 -21.57 -4.04
CA HIS A 240 3.59 -22.13 -5.05
C HIS A 240 5.00 -21.54 -4.96
N THR A 241 5.30 -20.74 -3.94
CA THR A 241 6.62 -20.14 -3.72
C THR A 241 7.18 -20.51 -2.34
N PHE A 242 6.89 -19.72 -1.31
CA PHE A 242 7.54 -19.87 -0.02
C PHE A 242 6.77 -20.72 1.01
N PHE A 243 5.58 -21.24 0.73
CA PHE A 243 4.83 -22.09 1.67
C PHE A 243 5.54 -23.42 1.95
N GLN A 244 6.32 -23.93 1.01
CA GLN A 244 7.19 -25.07 1.25
C GLN A 244 8.12 -24.83 2.45
N GLN A 245 8.77 -23.67 2.48
CA GLN A 245 9.64 -23.28 3.59
C GLN A 245 8.86 -23.08 4.89
N ILE A 246 7.64 -22.52 4.83
CA ILE A 246 6.80 -22.33 6.02
C ILE A 246 6.40 -23.69 6.62
N HIS A 247 6.01 -24.67 5.81
CA HIS A 247 5.59 -25.98 6.28
C HIS A 247 6.76 -26.84 6.78
N GLN A 248 7.82 -26.97 5.98
CA GLN A 248 8.91 -27.94 6.21
C GLN A 248 10.23 -27.28 6.61
N GLY A 249 10.36 -25.94 6.54
CA GLY A 249 11.59 -25.27 6.94
C GLY A 249 11.89 -25.42 8.43
N VAL A 250 13.16 -25.36 8.78
CA VAL A 250 13.63 -25.46 10.18
C VAL A 250 13.12 -24.27 11.01
N ASP A 251 13.12 -23.08 10.43
CA ASP A 251 12.67 -21.87 11.11
C ASP A 251 11.14 -21.80 11.12
N ILE A 252 10.59 -21.44 12.27
CA ILE A 252 9.15 -21.15 12.40
C ILE A 252 8.90 -19.72 11.94
N ILE A 253 8.07 -19.58 10.91
CA ILE A 253 7.66 -18.30 10.35
C ILE A 253 6.15 -18.12 10.60
N PRO A 254 5.75 -17.21 11.50
CA PRO A 254 4.34 -16.87 11.69
C PRO A 254 3.71 -16.35 10.39
N VAL A 255 2.44 -16.71 10.15
CA VAL A 255 1.71 -16.33 8.93
C VAL A 255 0.52 -15.46 9.28
N GLU A 256 0.44 -14.29 8.68
CA GLU A 256 -0.74 -13.41 8.76
C GLU A 256 -1.50 -13.45 7.45
N PHE A 257 -2.66 -14.08 7.47
CA PHE A 257 -3.62 -14.08 6.36
C PHE A 257 -4.51 -12.85 6.45
N ILE A 258 -4.77 -12.20 5.31
CA ILE A 258 -5.70 -11.07 5.21
C ILE A 258 -6.67 -11.34 4.07
N TYR A 259 -7.96 -11.22 4.33
CA TYR A 259 -8.99 -11.47 3.33
C TYR A 259 -10.11 -10.44 3.39
N ALA A 260 -10.44 -9.87 2.25
CA ALA A 260 -11.60 -9.02 2.09
C ALA A 260 -12.78 -9.84 1.54
N LEU A 261 -13.90 -9.90 2.26
CA LEU A 261 -15.08 -10.63 1.82
C LEU A 261 -15.63 -10.05 0.52
N PRO A 262 -15.96 -10.89 -0.48
CA PRO A 262 -16.45 -10.43 -1.77
C PRO A 262 -17.84 -9.78 -1.64
N ARG A 263 -18.10 -8.78 -2.49
CA ARG A 263 -19.36 -8.02 -2.49
C ARG A 263 -20.54 -8.81 -3.08
N LEU A 264 -20.28 -9.74 -4.01
CA LEU A 264 -21.29 -10.28 -4.92
C LEU A 264 -21.58 -11.78 -4.77
N ASN A 265 -20.85 -12.49 -3.90
CA ASN A 265 -21.04 -13.93 -3.83
C ASN A 265 -20.83 -14.46 -2.40
N ASN A 266 -21.84 -15.14 -1.87
CA ASN A 266 -21.75 -15.82 -0.55
C ASN A 266 -20.90 -17.11 -0.58
N GLN A 267 -20.30 -17.48 -1.71
CA GLN A 267 -19.44 -18.65 -1.82
C GLN A 267 -18.01 -18.31 -1.37
N CYS A 268 -17.74 -18.54 -0.11
CA CYS A 268 -16.43 -18.26 0.49
C CYS A 268 -15.40 -19.36 0.16
N HIS A 269 -15.19 -19.74 -1.10
CA HIS A 269 -14.19 -20.74 -1.49
C HIS A 269 -12.77 -20.34 -1.02
N ILE A 270 -12.41 -19.08 -1.21
CA ILE A 270 -11.12 -18.55 -0.74
C ILE A 270 -11.02 -18.64 0.79
N LEU A 271 -12.07 -18.30 1.54
CA LEU A 271 -12.06 -18.42 3.00
C LEU A 271 -11.86 -19.86 3.45
N LYS A 272 -12.52 -20.82 2.79
CA LYS A 272 -12.32 -22.26 3.06
C LYS A 272 -10.88 -22.68 2.79
N GLN A 273 -10.28 -22.20 1.72
CA GLN A 273 -8.88 -22.45 1.39
C GLN A 273 -7.95 -21.88 2.47
N ILE A 274 -8.17 -20.66 2.92
CA ILE A 274 -7.38 -20.03 4.00
C ILE A 274 -7.50 -20.86 5.29
N ILE A 275 -8.71 -21.24 5.68
CA ILE A 275 -8.93 -22.05 6.87
C ILE A 275 -8.22 -23.41 6.73
N GLY A 276 -8.29 -24.05 5.57
CA GLY A 276 -7.55 -25.29 5.29
C GLY A 276 -6.04 -25.11 5.44
N GLN A 277 -5.48 -24.00 4.95
CA GLN A 277 -4.05 -23.67 5.15
C GLN A 277 -3.71 -23.46 6.63
N MET A 278 -4.56 -22.77 7.38
CA MET A 278 -4.34 -22.55 8.82
C MET A 278 -4.38 -23.86 9.60
N LEU A 279 -5.30 -24.77 9.25
CA LEU A 279 -5.38 -26.11 9.86
C LEU A 279 -4.14 -26.93 9.53
N ALA A 280 -3.70 -26.98 8.27
CA ALA A 280 -2.48 -27.67 7.87
C ALA A 280 -1.23 -27.11 8.58
N LEU A 281 -1.12 -25.79 8.73
CA LEU A 281 -0.04 -25.14 9.47
C LEU A 281 -0.06 -25.52 10.96
N HIS A 282 -1.24 -25.68 11.53
CA HIS A 282 -1.42 -26.03 12.94
C HIS A 282 -1.17 -27.52 13.21
N GLU A 283 -1.83 -28.39 12.45
CA GLU A 283 -1.85 -29.84 12.71
C GLU A 283 -0.60 -30.56 12.17
N GLY A 284 -0.08 -30.15 11.02
CA GLY A 284 0.97 -30.86 10.31
C GLY A 284 0.45 -32.15 9.65
N ASP A 285 1.37 -32.91 9.08
CA ASP A 285 1.15 -34.27 8.58
C ASP A 285 2.43 -35.09 8.74
N THR A 286 2.39 -36.10 9.59
CA THR A 286 3.52 -36.99 9.89
C THR A 286 3.31 -38.41 9.36
N ASN A 287 2.24 -38.66 8.59
CA ASN A 287 1.89 -40.00 8.09
C ASN A 287 2.71 -40.48 6.90
N GLY A 288 3.55 -39.62 6.34
CA GLY A 288 4.38 -39.92 5.18
C GLY A 288 5.85 -40.27 5.53
N SER A 289 6.67 -40.34 4.50
CA SER A 289 8.12 -40.37 4.70
C SER A 289 8.60 -39.04 5.27
N LEU A 290 9.76 -39.00 5.90
CA LEU A 290 10.35 -37.76 6.43
C LEU A 290 10.43 -36.63 5.38
N TYR A 291 10.57 -36.98 4.12
CA TYR A 291 10.61 -36.03 3.02
C TYR A 291 9.24 -35.33 2.77
N HIS A 292 8.12 -36.04 3.07
CA HIS A 292 6.77 -35.52 2.87
C HIS A 292 6.10 -35.07 4.17
N SER A 293 6.75 -35.31 5.31
CA SER A 293 6.21 -34.94 6.62
C SER A 293 6.48 -33.47 6.95
N PHE A 294 5.57 -32.88 7.73
CA PHE A 294 5.76 -31.57 8.33
C PHE A 294 5.07 -31.53 9.71
N ASP A 295 5.76 -30.95 10.70
CA ASP A 295 5.43 -31.11 12.11
C ASP A 295 4.20 -30.29 12.55
N GLY A 296 3.72 -29.36 11.75
CA GLY A 296 2.69 -28.42 12.17
C GLY A 296 3.21 -27.39 13.19
N HIS A 297 2.35 -26.97 14.12
CA HIS A 297 2.66 -25.99 15.17
C HIS A 297 3.19 -24.63 14.60
N ARG A 298 2.82 -24.28 13.37
CA ARG A 298 3.16 -23.04 12.70
C ARG A 298 2.11 -21.98 13.04
N PRO A 299 2.47 -20.89 13.76
CA PRO A 299 1.51 -19.87 14.16
C PRO A 299 0.90 -19.17 12.96
N SER A 300 -0.41 -19.05 12.94
CA SER A 300 -1.10 -18.27 11.92
C SER A 300 -2.23 -17.42 12.51
N SER A 301 -2.57 -16.34 11.83
CA SER A 301 -3.71 -15.48 12.15
C SER A 301 -4.47 -15.12 10.88
N LEU A 302 -5.75 -14.79 11.02
CA LEU A 302 -6.59 -14.35 9.90
C LEU A 302 -7.30 -13.05 10.25
N THR A 303 -7.05 -12.04 9.43
CA THR A 303 -7.80 -10.77 9.46
C THR A 303 -8.84 -10.78 8.35
N ILE A 304 -10.11 -10.62 8.71
CA ILE A 304 -11.21 -10.54 7.75
C ILE A 304 -11.73 -9.11 7.68
N ILE A 305 -11.61 -8.50 6.49
CA ILE A 305 -12.26 -7.23 6.17
C ILE A 305 -13.69 -7.57 5.75
N LYS A 306 -14.67 -7.14 6.54
CA LYS A 306 -16.09 -7.55 6.38
C LYS A 306 -16.72 -7.12 5.05
N THR A 307 -16.23 -6.03 4.44
CA THR A 307 -16.78 -5.54 3.18
C THR A 307 -15.67 -5.09 2.24
N SER A 308 -15.72 -5.58 1.00
CA SER A 308 -14.94 -5.01 -0.09
C SER A 308 -15.51 -3.63 -0.45
N SER A 309 -15.19 -2.61 0.34
CA SER A 309 -15.74 -1.26 0.20
C SER A 309 -14.67 -0.20 0.40
N VAL A 310 -14.94 0.99 -0.11
CA VAL A 310 -14.05 2.16 0.05
C VAL A 310 -13.85 2.51 1.51
N VAL A 311 -14.92 2.43 2.32
CA VAL A 311 -14.86 2.62 3.78
C VAL A 311 -13.95 1.57 4.43
N GLY A 312 -14.06 0.29 4.01
CA GLY A 312 -13.20 -0.77 4.53
C GLY A 312 -11.72 -0.64 4.13
N LEU A 313 -11.42 0.07 3.02
CA LEU A 313 -10.03 0.41 2.66
C LEU A 313 -9.47 1.54 3.51
N GLY A 314 -10.32 2.46 3.92
CA GLY A 314 -9.91 3.57 4.77
C GLY A 314 -9.68 3.14 6.22
N TYR A 315 -10.51 2.19 6.68
CA TYR A 315 -10.40 1.56 8.01
C TYR A 315 -9.13 0.74 8.14
#